data_89ee969f75512793c07e7921e0401e23
#
_entry.id   89ee969f75512793c07e7921e0401e23
#
_cell.length_a   1.000
_cell.length_b   1.000
_cell.length_c   1.000
_cell.angle_alpha   90.00
_cell.angle_beta   90.00
_cell.angle_gamma   90.00
#
_symmetry.space_group_name_H-M   'P 1'
#
loop_
_entity.id
_entity.type
_entity.pdbx_description
1 polymer ?
#
loop_
_entity_poly.entity_id
_entity_poly.type
_entity_poly.pdbx_seq_one_letter_code
_entity_poly.pdbx_strand_id
1 'polypeptide(L)'
;FKWAFNDQVGLVNNILFSLTGRAQIIPWLIDVPLGFIALLVAEIWMSTPFMVIILEAGILSLPTEPFEAAEVDGASGWQKFRMLTLPMIMPFVYTAMAIRSLDLARVYDVVRIMTDGGPGNRTELIWTYVYRLSFSGHNFALGSAMSYVTVIISFLFTWYLFRNVLKSRWEGQR
;
A
#
# COMPACT_ATOMS: atom_id res chain seq x y z
N PHE A 1 -0.12 8.97 13.06
CA PHE A 1 0.97 9.36 12.16
C PHE A 1 1.12 10.87 12.02
N LYS A 2 0.04 11.66 11.91
CA LYS A 2 0.15 13.14 11.83
C LYS A 2 1.04 13.72 12.92
N TRP A 3 0.87 13.28 14.18
CA TRP A 3 1.73 13.70 15.28
C TRP A 3 3.18 13.23 15.12
N ALA A 4 3.41 12.00 14.69
CA ALA A 4 4.75 11.46 14.51
C ALA A 4 5.59 12.24 13.49
N PHE A 5 4.95 12.75 12.44
CA PHE A 5 5.56 13.57 11.38
C PHE A 5 5.40 15.08 11.59
N ASN A 6 4.97 15.53 12.79
CA ASN A 6 4.91 16.95 13.09
C ASN A 6 6.32 17.56 13.08
N ASP A 7 6.45 18.76 12.55
CA ASP A 7 7.74 19.44 12.37
C ASP A 7 8.38 19.87 13.70
N GLN A 8 7.56 20.27 14.68
CA GLN A 8 8.05 20.83 15.96
C GLN A 8 8.21 19.77 17.05
N VAL A 9 7.20 18.91 17.24
CA VAL A 9 7.15 17.95 18.35
C VAL A 9 7.10 16.49 17.90
N GLY A 10 7.26 16.24 16.60
CA GLY A 10 7.10 14.93 16.01
C GLY A 10 8.21 13.94 16.39
N LEU A 11 7.81 12.69 16.53
CA LEU A 11 8.69 11.59 16.87
C LEU A 11 9.86 11.46 15.89
N VAL A 12 9.60 11.62 14.58
CA VAL A 12 10.62 11.44 13.53
C VAL A 12 11.74 12.46 13.65
N ASN A 13 11.41 13.75 13.84
CA ASN A 13 12.42 14.79 14.04
C ASN A 13 13.19 14.60 15.34
N ASN A 14 12.54 14.14 16.42
CA ASN A 14 13.20 13.85 17.69
C ASN A 14 14.19 12.67 17.58
N ILE A 15 13.83 11.61 16.85
CA ILE A 15 14.75 10.48 16.59
C ILE A 15 15.95 10.97 15.77
N LEU A 16 15.73 11.75 14.71
CA LEU A 16 16.81 12.30 13.89
C LEU A 16 17.73 13.20 14.69
N PHE A 17 17.19 14.03 15.59
CA PHE A 17 17.96 14.84 16.51
C PHE A 17 18.82 13.96 17.44
N SER A 18 18.24 12.92 18.02
CA SER A 18 18.97 12.00 18.91
C SER A 18 20.12 11.27 18.21
N LEU A 19 19.97 10.94 16.93
CA LEU A 19 20.97 10.23 16.15
C LEU A 19 22.07 11.15 15.59
N THR A 20 21.71 12.37 15.19
CA THR A 20 22.63 13.27 14.46
C THR A 20 23.19 14.41 15.33
N GLY A 21 22.61 14.67 16.49
CA GLY A 21 22.92 15.81 17.35
C GLY A 21 22.58 17.17 16.74
N ARG A 22 21.91 17.20 15.57
CA ARG A 22 21.54 18.41 14.85
C ARG A 22 20.07 18.70 14.98
N ALA A 23 19.72 19.87 15.50
CA ALA A 23 18.33 20.35 15.54
C ALA A 23 17.91 20.79 14.12
N GLN A 24 17.53 19.83 13.30
CA GLN A 24 16.92 20.09 11.97
C GLN A 24 15.42 19.93 12.10
N ILE A 25 14.68 21.01 11.90
CA ILE A 25 13.22 20.98 11.81
C ILE A 25 12.89 20.64 10.36
N ILE A 26 12.56 19.38 10.09
CA ILE A 26 12.16 18.92 8.75
C ILE A 26 10.64 19.03 8.65
N PRO A 27 10.12 19.83 7.72
CA PRO A 27 8.68 20.05 7.56
C PRO A 27 8.02 18.91 6.75
N TRP A 28 7.95 17.71 7.33
CA TRP A 28 7.48 16.48 6.67
C TRP A 28 6.12 16.62 5.99
N LEU A 29 5.18 17.32 6.60
CA LEU A 29 3.80 17.43 6.09
C LEU A 29 3.56 18.69 5.24
N ILE A 30 4.53 19.60 5.21
CA ILE A 30 4.42 20.90 4.55
C ILE A 30 5.17 20.92 3.21
N ASP A 31 6.21 20.12 3.07
CA ASP A 31 6.99 20.01 1.84
C ASP A 31 6.48 18.84 0.98
N VAL A 32 6.44 19.05 -0.34
CA VAL A 32 5.72 18.14 -1.27
C VAL A 32 6.33 16.75 -1.36
N PRO A 33 7.63 16.54 -1.61
CA PRO A 33 8.14 15.18 -1.68
C PRO A 33 8.06 14.49 -0.32
N LEU A 34 8.29 15.23 0.77
CA LEU A 34 8.26 14.69 2.13
C LEU A 34 6.84 14.34 2.58
N GLY A 35 5.83 15.14 2.21
CA GLY A 35 4.43 14.84 2.49
C GLY A 35 3.98 13.53 1.86
N PHE A 36 4.34 13.27 0.61
CA PHE A 36 4.07 11.98 -0.01
C PHE A 36 4.80 10.81 0.66
N ILE A 37 6.06 11.00 1.04
CA ILE A 37 6.83 9.99 1.77
C ILE A 37 6.16 9.69 3.10
N ALA A 38 5.75 10.70 3.86
CA ALA A 38 5.06 10.53 5.13
C ALA A 38 3.72 9.77 4.97
N LEU A 39 2.94 10.10 3.93
CA LEU A 39 1.70 9.39 3.58
C LEU A 39 1.98 7.93 3.20
N LEU A 40 2.99 7.67 2.37
CA LEU A 40 3.36 6.31 1.97
C LEU A 40 3.82 5.46 3.16
N VAL A 41 4.64 6.03 4.05
CA VAL A 41 5.08 5.33 5.27
C VAL A 41 3.88 4.95 6.15
N ALA A 42 2.94 5.88 6.35
CA ALA A 42 1.73 5.61 7.12
C ALA A 42 0.88 4.51 6.47
N GLU A 43 0.70 4.57 5.16
CA GLU A 43 -0.10 3.63 4.39
C GLU A 43 0.52 2.23 4.37
N ILE A 44 1.84 2.13 4.17
CA ILE A 44 2.58 0.86 4.24
C ILE A 44 2.44 0.26 5.63
N TRP A 45 2.65 1.05 6.69
CA TRP A 45 2.51 0.57 8.06
C TRP A 45 1.12 0.00 8.34
N MET A 46 0.07 0.72 7.93
CA MET A 46 -1.32 0.30 8.15
C MET A 46 -1.69 -0.96 7.36
N SER A 47 -1.12 -1.15 6.18
CA SER A 47 -1.41 -2.29 5.30
C SER A 47 -0.57 -3.53 5.59
N THR A 48 0.59 -3.38 6.20
CA THR A 48 1.54 -4.47 6.45
C THR A 48 0.93 -5.65 7.21
N PRO A 49 0.19 -5.48 8.32
CA PRO A 49 -0.39 -6.61 9.05
C PRO A 49 -1.33 -7.47 8.19
N PHE A 50 -2.15 -6.83 7.37
CA PHE A 50 -3.05 -7.53 6.46
C PHE A 50 -2.29 -8.35 5.42
N MET A 51 -1.25 -7.76 4.82
CA MET A 51 -0.40 -8.47 3.84
C MET A 51 0.34 -9.64 4.47
N VAL A 52 0.87 -9.46 5.68
CA VAL A 52 1.57 -10.51 6.43
C VAL A 52 0.65 -11.70 6.67
N ILE A 53 -0.57 -11.49 7.16
CA ILE A 53 -1.53 -12.57 7.45
C ILE A 53 -1.84 -13.40 6.20
N ILE A 54 -2.08 -12.76 5.06
CA ILE A 54 -2.39 -13.48 3.81
C ILE A 54 -1.18 -14.26 3.31
N LEU A 55 0.01 -13.67 3.35
CA LEU A 55 1.22 -14.33 2.88
C LEU A 55 1.65 -15.47 3.80
N GLU A 56 1.50 -15.30 5.12
CA GLU A 56 1.74 -16.34 6.12
C GLU A 56 0.81 -17.54 5.91
N ALA A 57 -0.51 -17.29 5.75
CA ALA A 57 -1.44 -18.34 5.42
C ALA A 57 -1.08 -19.06 4.12
N GLY A 58 -0.61 -18.32 3.13
CA GLY A 58 -0.08 -18.87 1.88
C GLY A 58 1.11 -19.79 2.10
N ILE A 59 2.09 -19.35 2.88
CA ILE A 59 3.31 -20.15 3.19
C ILE A 59 2.94 -21.42 3.97
N LEU A 60 2.07 -21.31 4.97
CA LEU A 60 1.63 -22.44 5.79
C LEU A 60 0.81 -23.47 4.99
N SER A 61 0.24 -23.09 3.86
CA SER A 61 -0.51 -24.01 2.99
C SER A 61 0.36 -24.76 1.96
N LEU A 62 1.66 -24.48 1.90
CA LEU A 62 2.55 -25.14 0.94
C LEU A 62 2.80 -26.60 1.34
N PRO A 63 2.80 -27.55 0.36
CA PRO A 63 3.17 -28.93 0.62
C PRO A 63 4.64 -29.04 1.03
N THR A 64 4.97 -29.94 1.94
CA THR A 64 6.33 -30.14 2.45
C THR A 64 7.21 -30.96 1.50
N GLU A 65 6.62 -31.86 0.72
CA GLU A 65 7.31 -32.82 -0.16
C GLU A 65 8.35 -32.16 -1.10
N PRO A 66 8.05 -31.06 -1.82
CA PRO A 66 9.06 -30.41 -2.67
C PRO A 66 10.25 -29.84 -1.89
N PHE A 67 10.02 -29.41 -0.65
CA PHE A 67 11.06 -28.85 0.21
C PHE A 67 11.97 -29.95 0.77
N GLU A 68 11.41 -31.08 1.14
CA GLU A 68 12.17 -32.27 1.58
C GLU A 68 13.03 -32.83 0.44
N ALA A 69 12.47 -32.94 -0.77
CA ALA A 69 13.23 -33.34 -1.95
C ALA A 69 14.41 -32.39 -2.24
N ALA A 70 14.15 -31.07 -2.18
CA ALA A 70 15.20 -30.08 -2.38
C ALA A 70 16.30 -30.11 -1.28
N GLU A 71 15.95 -30.55 -0.06
CA GLU A 71 16.96 -30.76 1.00
C GLU A 71 17.86 -31.96 0.70
N VAL A 72 17.30 -33.04 0.20
CA VAL A 72 18.07 -34.22 -0.23
C VAL A 72 19.01 -33.85 -1.38
N ASP A 73 18.54 -32.98 -2.30
CA ASP A 73 19.36 -32.46 -3.42
C ASP A 73 20.42 -31.43 -2.98
N GLY A 74 20.50 -31.09 -1.68
CA GLY A 74 21.47 -30.15 -1.14
C GLY A 74 21.17 -28.68 -1.47
N ALA A 75 19.93 -28.33 -1.81
CA ALA A 75 19.54 -26.95 -2.11
C ALA A 75 19.68 -26.05 -0.89
N SER A 76 20.33 -24.90 -1.06
CA SER A 76 20.45 -23.87 -0.03
C SER A 76 19.08 -23.22 0.28
N GLY A 77 18.96 -22.60 1.47
CA GLY A 77 17.72 -21.90 1.86
C GLY A 77 17.30 -20.81 0.85
N TRP A 78 18.26 -20.10 0.25
CA TRP A 78 17.99 -19.11 -0.79
C TRP A 78 17.47 -19.72 -2.09
N GLN A 79 18.00 -20.89 -2.48
CA GLN A 79 17.52 -21.63 -3.64
C GLN A 79 16.08 -22.12 -3.41
N LYS A 80 15.80 -22.72 -2.24
CA LYS A 80 14.44 -23.13 -1.85
C LYS A 80 13.48 -21.96 -1.85
N PHE A 81 13.88 -20.81 -1.29
CA PHE A 81 13.04 -19.61 -1.30
C PHE A 81 12.71 -19.14 -2.72
N ARG A 82 13.74 -19.01 -3.57
CA ARG A 82 13.56 -18.41 -4.92
C ARG A 82 12.87 -19.36 -5.90
N MET A 83 13.16 -20.67 -5.82
CA MET A 83 12.71 -21.66 -6.79
C MET A 83 11.41 -22.39 -6.37
N LEU A 84 11.13 -22.48 -5.07
CA LEU A 84 9.96 -23.17 -4.55
C LEU A 84 9.00 -22.19 -3.87
N THR A 85 9.43 -21.55 -2.77
CA THR A 85 8.54 -20.72 -1.96
C THR A 85 7.92 -19.59 -2.79
N LEU A 86 8.75 -18.78 -3.42
CA LEU A 86 8.31 -17.58 -4.13
C LEU A 86 7.30 -17.90 -5.27
N PRO A 87 7.55 -18.84 -6.19
CA PRO A 87 6.58 -19.17 -7.21
C PRO A 87 5.30 -19.80 -6.66
N MET A 88 5.40 -20.62 -5.60
CA MET A 88 4.25 -21.29 -5.02
C MET A 88 3.32 -20.34 -4.24
N ILE A 89 3.85 -19.27 -3.62
CA ILE A 89 3.03 -18.27 -2.93
C ILE A 89 2.50 -17.16 -3.86
N MET A 90 2.93 -17.09 -5.12
CA MET A 90 2.49 -16.05 -6.06
C MET A 90 0.97 -15.90 -6.18
N PRO A 91 0.15 -16.96 -6.18
CA PRO A 91 -1.30 -16.84 -6.19
C PRO A 91 -1.85 -16.06 -4.98
N PHE A 92 -1.22 -16.24 -3.80
CA PHE A 92 -1.58 -15.50 -2.57
C PHE A 92 -1.14 -14.05 -2.65
N VAL A 93 0.07 -13.79 -3.19
CA VAL A 93 0.57 -12.42 -3.46
C VAL A 93 -0.40 -11.68 -4.37
N TYR A 94 -0.79 -12.27 -5.49
CA TYR A 94 -1.74 -11.64 -6.40
C TYR A 94 -3.11 -11.41 -5.76
N THR A 95 -3.59 -12.35 -4.96
CA THR A 95 -4.86 -12.20 -4.24
C THR A 95 -4.78 -11.03 -3.24
N ALA A 96 -3.72 -10.98 -2.45
CA ALA A 96 -3.48 -9.88 -1.52
C ALA A 96 -3.37 -8.52 -2.23
N MET A 97 -2.63 -8.46 -3.34
CA MET A 97 -2.51 -7.24 -4.17
C MET A 97 -3.86 -6.81 -4.77
N ALA A 98 -4.68 -7.76 -5.21
CA ALA A 98 -5.99 -7.46 -5.77
C ALA A 98 -6.93 -6.86 -4.72
N ILE A 99 -6.98 -7.44 -3.52
CA ILE A 99 -7.75 -6.88 -2.40
C ILE A 99 -7.21 -5.50 -2.02
N ARG A 100 -5.89 -5.38 -1.90
CA ARG A 100 -5.25 -4.12 -1.53
C ARG A 100 -5.44 -3.01 -2.56
N SER A 101 -5.52 -3.35 -3.85
CA SER A 101 -5.79 -2.37 -4.90
C SER A 101 -7.16 -1.70 -4.74
N LEU A 102 -8.18 -2.44 -4.26
CA LEU A 102 -9.49 -1.87 -3.94
C LEU A 102 -9.43 -0.90 -2.77
N ASP A 103 -8.64 -1.22 -1.75
CA ASP A 103 -8.46 -0.33 -0.59
C ASP A 103 -7.71 0.94 -0.98
N LEU A 104 -6.62 0.82 -1.74
CA LEU A 104 -5.84 1.96 -2.23
C LEU A 104 -6.67 2.88 -3.15
N ALA A 105 -7.57 2.31 -3.94
CA ALA A 105 -8.46 3.10 -4.78
C ALA A 105 -9.41 3.99 -3.99
N ARG A 106 -9.62 3.72 -2.69
CA ARG A 106 -10.51 4.46 -1.79
C ARG A 106 -9.77 5.25 -0.70
N VAL A 107 -8.44 5.38 -0.81
CA VAL A 107 -7.64 6.12 0.19
C VAL A 107 -8.11 7.56 0.26
N TYR A 108 -8.60 7.95 1.43
CA TYR A 108 -9.09 9.27 1.76
C TYR A 108 -8.59 9.73 3.13
N ASP A 109 -8.82 8.91 4.17
CA ASP A 109 -8.63 9.30 5.56
C ASP A 109 -7.19 9.69 5.89
N VAL A 110 -6.22 8.93 5.41
CA VAL A 110 -4.79 9.18 5.67
C VAL A 110 -4.38 10.54 5.13
N VAL A 111 -4.76 10.84 3.88
CA VAL A 111 -4.46 12.14 3.25
C VAL A 111 -5.22 13.26 3.96
N ARG A 112 -6.51 13.06 4.23
CA ARG A 112 -7.36 14.06 4.87
C ARG A 112 -6.85 14.44 6.27
N ILE A 113 -6.42 13.45 7.06
CA ILE A 113 -5.95 13.66 8.43
C ILE A 113 -4.52 14.20 8.47
N MET A 114 -3.61 13.68 7.63
CA MET A 114 -2.20 14.05 7.70
C MET A 114 -1.88 15.36 7.01
N THR A 115 -2.27 15.54 5.75
CA THR A 115 -1.90 16.70 4.93
C THR A 115 -3.08 17.56 4.50
N ASP A 116 -4.29 17.04 4.60
CA ASP A 116 -5.51 17.68 4.07
C ASP A 116 -5.41 18.05 2.57
N GLY A 117 -4.64 17.25 1.81
CA GLY A 117 -4.33 17.51 0.42
C GLY A 117 -3.22 18.57 0.18
N GLY A 118 -2.74 19.23 1.24
CA GLY A 118 -1.74 20.33 1.17
C GLY A 118 -0.30 19.87 1.01
N PRO A 119 0.63 20.81 0.79
CA PRO A 119 0.40 22.23 0.53
C PRO A 119 -0.07 22.48 -0.90
N GLY A 120 -0.95 23.46 -1.07
CA GLY A 120 -1.45 23.85 -2.39
C GLY A 120 -2.09 22.74 -3.22
N ASN A 121 -2.80 21.80 -2.57
CA ASN A 121 -3.44 20.61 -3.15
C ASN A 121 -2.46 19.62 -3.82
N ARG A 122 -1.17 19.69 -3.52
CA ARG A 122 -0.17 18.84 -4.18
C ARG A 122 -0.13 17.39 -3.68
N THR A 123 -0.69 17.11 -2.50
CA THR A 123 -0.87 15.74 -1.98
C THR A 123 -2.33 15.27 -2.10
N GLU A 124 -3.15 16.02 -2.84
CA GLU A 124 -4.56 15.70 -3.04
C GLU A 124 -4.73 14.44 -3.89
N LEU A 125 -5.55 13.52 -3.41
CA LEU A 125 -5.98 12.34 -4.16
C LEU A 125 -7.40 12.55 -4.69
N ILE A 126 -7.83 11.67 -5.59
CA ILE A 126 -9.16 11.79 -6.23
C ILE A 126 -10.28 11.88 -5.19
N TRP A 127 -10.24 11.07 -4.12
CA TRP A 127 -11.28 11.08 -3.09
C TRP A 127 -11.25 12.30 -2.19
N THR A 128 -10.09 12.87 -1.90
CA THR A 128 -9.99 14.16 -1.18
C THR A 128 -10.51 15.30 -2.05
N TYR A 129 -10.27 15.25 -3.36
CA TYR A 129 -10.82 16.19 -4.32
C TYR A 129 -12.35 16.09 -4.43
N VAL A 130 -12.90 14.87 -4.54
CA VAL A 130 -14.34 14.62 -4.54
C VAL A 130 -15.00 15.17 -3.27
N TYR A 131 -14.39 14.92 -2.12
CA TYR A 131 -14.88 15.48 -0.86
C TYR A 131 -14.90 17.01 -0.88
N ARG A 132 -13.83 17.63 -1.32
CA ARG A 132 -13.73 19.09 -1.41
C ARG A 132 -14.76 19.67 -2.36
N LEU A 133 -14.98 19.07 -3.53
CA LEU A 133 -16.02 19.50 -4.47
C LEU A 133 -17.41 19.41 -3.87
N SER A 134 -17.72 18.28 -3.24
CA SER A 134 -19.05 18.01 -2.72
C SER A 134 -19.36 18.86 -1.50
N PHE A 135 -18.49 18.87 -0.50
CA PHE A 135 -18.79 19.47 0.80
C PHE A 135 -18.27 20.89 0.95
N SER A 136 -17.05 21.19 0.50
CA SER A 136 -16.51 22.54 0.60
C SER A 136 -16.97 23.44 -0.56
N GLY A 137 -17.08 22.87 -1.76
CA GLY A 137 -17.56 23.58 -2.95
C GLY A 137 -19.08 23.56 -3.14
N HIS A 138 -19.81 22.84 -2.29
CA HIS A 138 -21.27 22.68 -2.36
C HIS A 138 -21.78 22.21 -3.75
N ASN A 139 -20.94 21.55 -4.52
CA ASN A 139 -21.27 21.03 -5.85
C ASN A 139 -21.43 19.51 -5.82
N PHE A 140 -22.52 19.04 -5.23
CA PHE A 140 -22.80 17.61 -5.10
C PHE A 140 -22.98 16.91 -6.44
N ALA A 141 -23.50 17.59 -7.46
CA ALA A 141 -23.67 17.01 -8.80
C ALA A 141 -22.31 16.65 -9.41
N LEU A 142 -21.35 17.57 -9.39
CA LEU A 142 -20.01 17.33 -9.91
C LEU A 142 -19.25 16.31 -9.05
N GLY A 143 -19.36 16.40 -7.73
CA GLY A 143 -18.76 15.43 -6.81
C GLY A 143 -19.28 14.02 -7.03
N SER A 144 -20.59 13.85 -7.22
CA SER A 144 -21.18 12.55 -7.56
C SER A 144 -20.71 12.03 -8.91
N ALA A 145 -20.65 12.86 -9.94
CA ALA A 145 -20.11 12.47 -11.25
C ALA A 145 -18.66 11.98 -11.16
N MET A 146 -17.82 12.73 -10.44
CA MET A 146 -16.42 12.33 -10.19
C MET A 146 -16.29 11.02 -9.40
N SER A 147 -17.18 10.79 -8.44
CA SER A 147 -17.21 9.53 -7.68
C SER A 147 -17.50 8.34 -8.59
N TYR A 148 -18.47 8.43 -9.50
CA TYR A 148 -18.76 7.38 -10.47
C TYR A 148 -17.57 7.11 -11.40
N VAL A 149 -16.93 8.14 -11.93
CA VAL A 149 -15.73 7.99 -12.76
C VAL A 149 -14.62 7.27 -11.99
N THR A 150 -14.40 7.65 -10.74
CA THR A 150 -13.38 7.03 -9.89
C THR A 150 -13.68 5.55 -9.63
N VAL A 151 -14.93 5.22 -9.35
CA VAL A 151 -15.36 3.82 -9.16
C VAL A 151 -15.14 2.99 -10.42
N ILE A 152 -15.49 3.53 -11.59
CA ILE A 152 -15.29 2.84 -12.88
C ILE A 152 -13.79 2.59 -13.12
N ILE A 153 -12.93 3.59 -12.93
CA ILE A 153 -11.47 3.43 -13.10
C ILE A 153 -10.93 2.40 -12.13
N SER A 154 -11.32 2.45 -10.86
CA SER A 154 -10.90 1.50 -9.83
C SER A 154 -11.35 0.07 -10.16
N PHE A 155 -12.58 -0.08 -10.67
CA PHE A 155 -13.10 -1.37 -11.09
C PHE A 155 -12.32 -1.94 -12.28
N LEU A 156 -12.04 -1.14 -13.30
CA LEU A 156 -11.26 -1.55 -14.47
C LEU A 156 -9.83 -1.96 -14.07
N PHE A 157 -9.20 -1.21 -13.18
CA PHE A 157 -7.87 -1.52 -12.68
C PHE A 157 -7.86 -2.84 -11.89
N THR A 158 -8.81 -3.02 -10.98
CA THR A 158 -8.93 -4.25 -10.19
C THR A 158 -9.27 -5.45 -11.08
N TRP A 159 -10.17 -5.28 -12.04
CA TRP A 159 -10.48 -6.34 -13.02
C TRP A 159 -9.24 -6.75 -13.82
N TYR A 160 -8.43 -5.80 -14.25
CA TYR A 160 -7.16 -6.08 -14.93
C TYR A 160 -6.22 -6.92 -14.06
N LEU A 161 -6.07 -6.57 -12.77
CA LEU A 161 -5.26 -7.35 -11.83
C LEU A 161 -5.82 -8.76 -11.63
N PHE A 162 -7.13 -8.89 -11.41
CA PHE A 162 -7.79 -10.19 -11.26
C PHE A 162 -7.63 -11.09 -12.47
N ARG A 163 -7.72 -10.55 -13.67
CA ARG A 163 -7.48 -11.29 -14.90
C ARG A 163 -6.08 -11.91 -14.94
N ASN A 164 -5.08 -11.19 -14.47
CA ASN A 164 -3.71 -11.70 -14.38
C ASN A 164 -3.55 -12.78 -13.29
N VAL A 165 -4.24 -12.64 -12.17
CA VAL A 165 -4.31 -13.66 -11.11
C VAL A 165 -4.88 -14.98 -11.64
N LEU A 166 -6.01 -14.90 -12.35
CA LEU A 166 -6.63 -16.09 -12.92
C LEU A 166 -5.72 -16.77 -13.95
N LYS A 167 -5.02 -16.01 -14.78
CA LYS A 167 -4.10 -16.54 -15.78
C LYS A 167 -2.93 -17.32 -15.16
N SER A 168 -2.35 -16.82 -14.08
CA SER A 168 -1.25 -17.49 -13.37
C SER A 168 -1.67 -18.82 -12.71
N ARG A 169 -2.93 -18.95 -12.28
CA ARG A 169 -3.46 -20.22 -11.73
C ARG A 169 -3.55 -21.34 -12.77
N TRP A 170 -3.86 -21.00 -14.02
CA TRP A 170 -4.00 -21.99 -15.10
C TRP A 170 -2.65 -22.47 -15.65
N GLU A 171 -1.61 -21.65 -15.59
CA GLU A 171 -0.27 -22.01 -16.06
C GLU A 171 0.48 -22.90 -15.05
N GLY A 172 0.16 -22.84 -13.76
CA GLY A 172 0.74 -23.69 -12.72
C GLY A 172 0.15 -25.10 -12.60
N GLN A 173 -0.92 -25.42 -13.36
CA GLN A 173 -1.57 -26.73 -13.38
C GLN A 173 -1.22 -27.56 -14.64
N ARG A 174 -0.34 -27.09 -15.50
CA ARG A 174 0.21 -27.82 -16.64
C ARG A 174 1.67 -28.17 -16.38
#